data_393d3f868d2fbfc9eba0d409fd749000
#
_entry.id   393d3f868d2fbfc9eba0d409fd749000
#
_cell.length_a   1.000
_cell.length_b   1.000
_cell.length_c   1.000
_cell.angle_alpha   90.00
_cell.angle_beta   90.00
_cell.angle_gamma   90.00
#
_symmetry.space_group_name_H-M   'P 1'
#
loop_
_entity.id
_entity.type
_entity.pdbx_description
1 polymer ?
#
loop_
_entity_poly.entity_id
_entity_poly.type
_entity_poly.pdbx_seq_one_letter_code
_entity_poly.pdbx_strand_id
1 'polypeptide(L)'
;MATKPVVVGVDGSEESLLAAEWAALEARRHGLPLRIVSTPALVPHVQAYQLSPAVTDALRAAATRALRTAVARVEEVAPGLTITTDLLSGPPAPAVAGSGSDAAMLVVGARGAGGFAAMLLGSVSRYAAARAACPVIVVRQASMAVHQEVVVGIRDPQEISEALTFAFEEAAARHADLMAVHAWHWFPSVLRSPVDQDAPFHPEQICGQAVHSLSAVLEQWRQKYPSVRVRQDVIRGHPARILANYSVRSDLIVIGRHADPGIGSIQHALLDHARGPVAVVPR
;
A
#
# COMPACT_ATOMS: atom_id res chain seq x y z
N MET A 1 12.57 -22.33 8.00
CA MET A 1 12.44 -21.33 6.89
C MET A 1 12.83 -19.99 7.50
N ALA A 2 13.67 -19.18 6.84
CA ALA A 2 13.98 -17.84 7.32
C ALA A 2 12.71 -16.98 7.30
N THR A 3 12.44 -16.28 8.39
CA THR A 3 11.28 -15.39 8.53
C THR A 3 11.46 -14.18 7.61
N LYS A 4 10.52 -13.94 6.71
CA LYS A 4 10.58 -12.79 5.80
C LYS A 4 10.45 -11.49 6.59
N PRO A 5 11.35 -10.50 6.41
CA PRO A 5 11.28 -9.24 7.13
C PRO A 5 10.16 -8.33 6.60
N VAL A 6 9.74 -7.37 7.41
CA VAL A 6 9.16 -6.12 6.90
C VAL A 6 10.30 -5.27 6.36
N VAL A 7 10.17 -4.76 5.14
CA VAL A 7 11.18 -3.89 4.51
C VAL A 7 10.66 -2.48 4.42
N VAL A 8 11.49 -1.47 4.72
CA VAL A 8 11.13 -0.08 4.53
C VAL A 8 12.20 0.69 3.78
N GLY A 9 11.78 1.43 2.74
CA GLY A 9 12.65 2.33 1.98
C GLY A 9 12.70 3.73 2.57
N VAL A 10 13.92 4.24 2.88
CA VAL A 10 14.11 5.57 3.44
C VAL A 10 15.09 6.41 2.61
N ASP A 11 14.86 7.72 2.56
CA ASP A 11 15.70 8.72 1.88
C ASP A 11 16.03 9.93 2.77
N GLY A 12 15.61 9.86 4.05
CA GLY A 12 15.79 10.93 5.03
C GLY A 12 14.72 12.02 5.01
N SER A 13 13.72 11.95 4.12
CA SER A 13 12.54 12.81 4.19
C SER A 13 11.67 12.43 5.38
N GLU A 14 10.90 13.38 5.91
CA GLU A 14 9.99 13.14 7.04
C GLU A 14 8.97 12.05 6.70
N GLU A 15 8.42 12.04 5.48
CA GLU A 15 7.50 10.99 5.04
C GLU A 15 8.15 9.60 5.04
N SER A 16 9.43 9.48 4.70
CA SER A 16 10.15 8.20 4.73
C SER A 16 10.46 7.76 6.17
N LEU A 17 10.71 8.70 7.07
CA LEU A 17 10.91 8.41 8.50
C LEU A 17 9.60 7.99 9.18
N LEU A 18 8.49 8.65 8.89
CA LEU A 18 7.16 8.21 9.33
C LEU A 18 6.81 6.81 8.80
N ALA A 19 7.20 6.51 7.55
CA ALA A 19 7.04 5.17 7.00
C ALA A 19 7.89 4.13 7.75
N ALA A 20 9.09 4.50 8.22
CA ALA A 20 9.93 3.62 9.03
C ALA A 20 9.33 3.35 10.42
N GLU A 21 8.78 4.36 11.07
CA GLU A 21 8.05 4.19 12.34
C GLU A 21 6.83 3.29 12.17
N TRP A 22 6.04 3.51 11.13
CA TRP A 22 4.89 2.66 10.80
C TRP A 22 5.32 1.21 10.55
N ALA A 23 6.38 1.00 9.75
CA ALA A 23 6.93 -0.32 9.46
C ALA A 23 7.44 -1.04 10.72
N ALA A 24 8.02 -0.31 11.66
CA ALA A 24 8.48 -0.85 12.93
C ALA A 24 7.32 -1.36 13.81
N LEU A 25 6.25 -0.59 13.90
CA LEU A 25 5.04 -0.99 14.62
C LEU A 25 4.40 -2.22 13.97
N GLU A 26 4.44 -2.29 12.65
CA GLU A 26 3.93 -3.42 11.88
C GLU A 26 4.79 -4.68 12.07
N ALA A 27 6.11 -4.54 11.96
CA ALA A 27 7.05 -5.63 12.21
C ALA A 27 6.86 -6.22 13.62
N ARG A 28 6.70 -5.36 14.63
CA ARG A 28 6.41 -5.79 16.01
C ARG A 28 5.07 -6.49 16.13
N ARG A 29 4.02 -6.01 15.46
CA ARG A 29 2.67 -6.61 15.46
C ARG A 29 2.69 -8.04 14.92
N HIS A 30 3.46 -8.26 13.86
CA HIS A 30 3.59 -9.57 13.21
C HIS A 30 4.71 -10.44 13.79
N GLY A 31 5.49 -9.94 14.76
CA GLY A 31 6.66 -10.67 15.29
C GLY A 31 7.77 -10.89 14.26
N LEU A 32 7.91 -9.97 13.30
CA LEU A 32 8.86 -10.02 12.20
C LEU A 32 10.05 -9.09 12.43
N PRO A 33 11.24 -9.37 11.87
CA PRO A 33 12.34 -8.41 11.86
C PRO A 33 12.04 -7.27 10.87
N LEU A 34 12.69 -6.12 11.09
CA LEU A 34 12.64 -4.95 10.21
C LEU A 34 13.95 -4.81 9.44
N ARG A 35 13.86 -4.62 8.12
CA ARG A 35 14.98 -4.28 7.26
C ARG A 35 14.78 -2.88 6.69
N ILE A 36 15.65 -1.94 7.06
CA ILE A 36 15.63 -0.56 6.59
C ILE A 36 16.59 -0.44 5.42
N VAL A 37 16.11 -0.02 4.26
CA VAL A 37 16.90 0.10 3.05
C VAL A 37 16.97 1.54 2.56
N SER A 38 18.12 1.94 2.01
CA SER A 38 18.31 3.24 1.36
C SER A 38 19.16 3.08 0.11
N THR A 39 19.06 4.04 -0.80
CA THR A 39 19.90 4.11 -2.00
C THR A 39 20.57 5.46 -2.07
N PRO A 40 21.84 5.57 -2.53
CA PRO A 40 22.41 6.86 -2.92
C PRO A 40 21.54 7.43 -4.04
N ALA A 41 20.84 8.53 -3.78
CA ALA A 41 19.94 9.13 -4.76
C ALA A 41 20.75 9.73 -5.92
N LEU A 42 20.79 9.05 -7.05
CA LEU A 42 21.31 9.62 -8.30
C LEU A 42 20.29 10.61 -8.85
N VAL A 43 20.75 11.80 -9.18
CA VAL A 43 19.90 12.81 -9.86
C VAL A 43 19.43 12.22 -11.20
N PRO A 44 18.12 12.23 -11.51
CA PRO A 44 17.62 11.83 -12.81
C PRO A 44 18.40 12.54 -13.93
N HIS A 45 18.78 11.82 -14.98
CA HIS A 45 19.54 12.30 -16.14
C HIS A 45 21.06 12.46 -15.96
N VAL A 46 21.63 12.22 -14.76
CA VAL A 46 23.08 12.13 -14.60
C VAL A 46 23.48 10.66 -14.64
N GLN A 47 24.25 10.29 -15.66
CA GLN A 47 24.77 8.92 -15.74
C GLN A 47 25.85 8.73 -14.67
N ALA A 48 25.82 7.61 -13.96
CA ALA A 48 26.69 7.33 -12.79
C ALA A 48 28.20 7.54 -13.07
N TYR A 49 28.64 7.29 -14.33
CA TYR A 49 30.03 7.48 -14.75
C TYR A 49 30.42 8.96 -14.97
N GLN A 50 29.47 9.90 -14.93
CA GLN A 50 29.73 11.35 -15.06
C GLN A 50 29.86 12.03 -13.70
N LEU A 51 29.61 11.31 -12.59
CA LEU A 51 29.74 11.88 -11.26
C LEU A 51 31.20 11.82 -10.79
N SER A 52 31.68 12.91 -10.22
CA SER A 52 32.98 12.88 -9.56
C SER A 52 32.93 11.95 -8.31
N PRO A 53 34.09 11.35 -7.91
CA PRO A 53 34.15 10.55 -6.69
C PRO A 53 33.58 11.27 -5.47
N ALA A 54 33.87 12.56 -5.31
CA ALA A 54 33.37 13.37 -4.20
C ALA A 54 31.84 13.47 -4.16
N VAL A 55 31.16 13.57 -5.31
CA VAL A 55 29.69 13.58 -5.39
C VAL A 55 29.14 12.21 -5.02
N THR A 56 29.76 11.15 -5.52
CA THR A 56 29.34 9.76 -5.21
C THR A 56 29.47 9.49 -3.70
N ASP A 57 30.55 9.91 -3.08
CA ASP A 57 30.78 9.77 -1.64
C ASP A 57 29.77 10.60 -0.83
N ALA A 58 29.47 11.82 -1.26
CA ALA A 58 28.44 12.65 -0.63
C ALA A 58 27.05 12.04 -0.67
N LEU A 59 26.65 11.45 -1.80
CA LEU A 59 25.37 10.74 -1.95
C LEU A 59 25.30 9.49 -1.07
N ARG A 60 26.39 8.71 -1.01
CA ARG A 60 26.51 7.55 -0.14
C ARG A 60 26.41 7.94 1.34
N ALA A 61 27.11 9.01 1.72
CA ALA A 61 27.06 9.55 3.08
C ALA A 61 25.67 10.04 3.46
N ALA A 62 24.92 10.66 2.52
CA ALA A 62 23.53 11.08 2.75
C ALA A 62 22.62 9.88 2.99
N ALA A 63 22.69 8.83 2.16
CA ALA A 63 21.91 7.62 2.34
C ALA A 63 22.24 6.90 3.66
N THR A 64 23.52 6.86 4.04
CA THR A 64 23.94 6.31 5.33
C THR A 64 23.41 7.12 6.52
N ARG A 65 23.34 8.44 6.40
CA ARG A 65 22.68 9.28 7.42
C ARG A 65 21.20 8.99 7.53
N ALA A 66 20.49 8.85 6.39
CA ALA A 66 19.08 8.50 6.37
C ALA A 66 18.81 7.16 7.10
N LEU A 67 19.63 6.13 6.85
CA LEU A 67 19.56 4.86 7.57
C LEU A 67 19.71 5.03 9.07
N ARG A 68 20.75 5.77 9.52
CA ARG A 68 20.99 6.01 10.95
C ARG A 68 19.84 6.76 11.62
N THR A 69 19.32 7.81 10.98
CA THR A 69 18.17 8.56 11.49
C THR A 69 16.94 7.68 11.61
N ALA A 70 16.67 6.85 10.59
CA ALA A 70 15.54 5.92 10.62
C ALA A 70 15.68 4.87 11.73
N VAL A 71 16.88 4.30 11.96
CA VAL A 71 17.13 3.37 13.07
C VAL A 71 16.81 4.03 14.41
N ALA A 72 17.31 5.25 14.65
CA ALA A 72 17.05 5.95 15.90
C ALA A 72 15.54 6.18 16.15
N ARG A 73 14.80 6.62 15.11
CA ARG A 73 13.34 6.80 15.19
C ARG A 73 12.59 5.47 15.45
N VAL A 74 13.05 4.38 14.84
CA VAL A 74 12.47 3.05 15.03
C VAL A 74 12.71 2.54 16.45
N GLU A 75 13.92 2.71 16.99
CA GLU A 75 14.26 2.31 18.36
C GLU A 75 13.42 3.03 19.42
N GLU A 76 13.02 4.30 19.16
CA GLU A 76 12.12 5.07 20.04
C GLU A 76 10.69 4.50 20.06
N VAL A 77 10.13 4.09 18.89
CA VAL A 77 8.74 3.60 18.79
C VAL A 77 8.59 2.10 18.99
N ALA A 78 9.65 1.33 18.73
CA ALA A 78 9.66 -0.14 18.84
C ALA A 78 10.96 -0.66 19.48
N PRO A 79 11.21 -0.36 20.76
CA PRO A 79 12.43 -0.82 21.43
C PRO A 79 12.52 -2.35 21.44
N GLY A 80 13.72 -2.88 21.18
CA GLY A 80 13.98 -4.32 21.14
C GLY A 80 13.62 -5.02 19.84
N LEU A 81 13.13 -4.30 18.83
CA LEU A 81 12.90 -4.87 17.50
C LEU A 81 14.23 -5.26 16.84
N THR A 82 14.27 -6.43 16.20
CA THR A 82 15.44 -6.85 15.40
C THR A 82 15.50 -6.01 14.13
N ILE A 83 16.53 -5.16 14.00
CA ILE A 83 16.71 -4.24 12.88
C ILE A 83 17.96 -4.62 12.09
N THR A 84 17.84 -4.62 10.77
CA THR A 84 18.98 -4.67 9.84
C THR A 84 18.92 -3.49 8.88
N THR A 85 20.07 -3.06 8.36
CA THR A 85 20.14 -1.93 7.43
C THR A 85 20.94 -2.31 6.20
N ASP A 86 20.44 -1.93 5.01
CA ASP A 86 21.13 -2.17 3.74
C ASP A 86 21.22 -0.90 2.91
N LEU A 87 22.40 -0.63 2.37
CA LEU A 87 22.64 0.39 1.37
C LEU A 87 22.59 -0.26 -0.02
N LEU A 88 21.47 -0.08 -0.70
CA LEU A 88 21.23 -0.69 -2.01
C LEU A 88 22.01 0.04 -3.12
N SER A 89 22.34 -0.70 -4.18
CA SER A 89 22.98 -0.16 -5.38
C SER A 89 21.94 0.03 -6.52
N GLY A 90 22.20 0.99 -7.39
CA GLY A 90 21.37 1.25 -8.57
C GLY A 90 20.31 2.34 -8.41
N PRO A 91 19.43 2.51 -9.41
CA PRO A 91 18.37 3.50 -9.37
C PRO A 91 17.38 3.25 -8.22
N PRO A 92 16.97 4.28 -7.45
CA PRO A 92 16.18 4.11 -6.23
C PRO A 92 14.90 3.29 -6.41
N ALA A 93 14.09 3.60 -7.42
CA ALA A 93 12.79 2.96 -7.59
C ALA A 93 12.86 1.45 -7.88
N PRO A 94 13.68 0.94 -8.83
CA PRO A 94 13.89 -0.49 -9.02
C PRO A 94 14.58 -1.17 -7.84
N ALA A 95 15.58 -0.53 -7.21
CA ALA A 95 16.33 -1.12 -6.11
C ALA A 95 15.43 -1.34 -4.88
N VAL A 96 14.65 -0.33 -4.49
CA VAL A 96 13.69 -0.44 -3.38
C VAL A 96 12.59 -1.44 -3.70
N ALA A 97 12.01 -1.43 -4.91
CA ALA A 97 10.99 -2.41 -5.28
C ALA A 97 11.56 -3.85 -5.29
N GLY A 98 12.80 -4.02 -5.75
CA GLY A 98 13.49 -5.32 -5.77
C GLY A 98 13.76 -5.88 -4.37
N SER A 99 13.95 -5.04 -3.36
CA SER A 99 14.11 -5.48 -1.98
C SER A 99 12.86 -6.14 -1.38
N GLY A 100 11.72 -6.04 -2.07
CA GLY A 100 10.48 -6.72 -1.70
C GLY A 100 10.42 -8.20 -2.10
N SER A 101 11.39 -8.74 -2.85
CA SER A 101 11.35 -10.13 -3.34
C SER A 101 11.37 -11.19 -2.24
N ASP A 102 12.01 -10.90 -1.14
CA ASP A 102 12.14 -11.76 0.05
C ASP A 102 11.48 -11.14 1.30
N ALA A 103 10.62 -10.14 1.12
CA ALA A 103 9.93 -9.44 2.19
C ALA A 103 8.51 -10.00 2.45
N ALA A 104 8.03 -9.86 3.68
CA ALA A 104 6.63 -10.06 4.02
C ALA A 104 5.78 -8.90 3.46
N MET A 105 6.29 -7.67 3.55
CA MET A 105 5.74 -6.47 2.95
C MET A 105 6.83 -5.42 2.75
N LEU A 106 6.61 -4.50 1.82
CA LEU A 106 7.46 -3.34 1.55
C LEU A 106 6.73 -2.06 1.92
N VAL A 107 7.33 -1.25 2.79
CA VAL A 107 6.76 0.04 3.24
C VAL A 107 7.55 1.19 2.62
N VAL A 108 6.85 2.19 2.13
CA VAL A 108 7.44 3.40 1.54
C VAL A 108 6.63 4.64 1.93
N GLY A 109 7.29 5.78 2.08
CA GLY A 109 6.60 7.06 2.19
C GLY A 109 5.89 7.43 0.89
N ALA A 110 4.82 8.20 0.95
CA ALA A 110 4.12 8.63 -0.26
C ALA A 110 5.00 9.51 -1.15
N ARG A 111 5.87 10.33 -0.57
CA ARG A 111 6.84 11.20 -1.25
C ARG A 111 8.22 11.00 -0.65
N GLY A 112 9.25 11.49 -1.35
CA GLY A 112 10.64 11.50 -0.91
C GLY A 112 11.28 12.88 -1.06
N ALA A 113 12.55 13.00 -0.63
CA ALA A 113 13.31 14.23 -0.60
C ALA A 113 13.50 14.91 -2.00
N GLY A 114 13.36 14.15 -3.09
CA GLY A 114 13.54 14.66 -4.46
C GLY A 114 12.25 15.08 -5.17
N GLY A 115 11.08 15.02 -4.51
CA GLY A 115 9.80 15.32 -5.15
C GLY A 115 9.50 16.81 -5.27
N PHE A 116 8.97 17.24 -6.44
CA PHE A 116 8.35 18.55 -6.56
C PHE A 116 7.13 18.62 -5.62
N ALA A 117 6.95 19.74 -4.92
CA ALA A 117 5.85 19.95 -3.97
C ALA A 117 4.45 19.72 -4.59
N ALA A 118 4.34 19.83 -5.92
CA ALA A 118 3.09 19.60 -6.66
C ALA A 118 2.80 18.12 -6.95
N MET A 119 3.75 17.19 -6.75
CA MET A 119 3.53 15.77 -7.00
C MET A 119 2.91 15.11 -5.76
N LEU A 120 1.74 14.48 -5.94
CA LEU A 120 1.01 13.81 -4.88
C LEU A 120 1.64 12.46 -4.49
N LEU A 121 2.28 11.75 -5.43
CA LEU A 121 2.93 10.46 -5.22
C LEU A 121 4.34 10.45 -5.82
N GLY A 122 5.34 9.97 -5.06
CA GLY A 122 6.73 9.87 -5.48
C GLY A 122 6.99 8.75 -6.51
N SER A 123 8.12 8.85 -7.22
CA SER A 123 8.52 7.86 -8.22
C SER A 123 8.80 6.47 -7.63
N VAL A 124 9.43 6.40 -6.44
CA VAL A 124 9.72 5.15 -5.75
C VAL A 124 8.41 4.46 -5.33
N SER A 125 7.51 5.19 -4.68
CA SER A 125 6.23 4.67 -4.20
C SER A 125 5.35 4.17 -5.34
N ARG A 126 5.30 4.93 -6.45
CA ARG A 126 4.58 4.54 -7.67
C ARG A 126 5.17 3.27 -8.29
N TYR A 127 6.48 3.21 -8.42
CA TYR A 127 7.16 2.06 -9.03
C TYR A 127 7.02 0.81 -8.15
N ALA A 128 7.20 0.93 -6.84
CA ALA A 128 7.05 -0.16 -5.89
C ALA A 128 5.62 -0.73 -5.92
N ALA A 129 4.60 0.12 -5.82
CA ALA A 129 3.19 -0.29 -5.89
C ALA A 129 2.84 -1.04 -7.20
N ALA A 130 3.50 -0.66 -8.32
CA ALA A 130 3.30 -1.33 -9.61
C ALA A 130 4.08 -2.63 -9.79
N ARG A 131 5.24 -2.81 -9.15
CA ARG A 131 6.23 -3.82 -9.55
C ARG A 131 6.76 -4.73 -8.45
N ALA A 132 6.64 -4.37 -7.16
CA ALA A 132 7.16 -5.22 -6.09
C ALA A 132 6.45 -6.58 -6.05
N ALA A 133 7.17 -7.62 -5.63
CA ALA A 133 6.67 -8.98 -5.56
C ALA A 133 5.87 -9.29 -4.27
N CYS A 134 5.85 -8.36 -3.32
CA CYS A 134 5.13 -8.44 -2.06
C CYS A 134 4.09 -7.32 -1.93
N PRO A 135 3.21 -7.35 -0.91
CA PRO A 135 2.35 -6.22 -0.56
C PRO A 135 3.16 -4.94 -0.33
N VAL A 136 2.74 -3.83 -0.93
CA VAL A 136 3.39 -2.52 -0.78
C VAL A 136 2.48 -1.59 -0.02
N ILE A 137 2.96 -1.09 1.10
CA ILE A 137 2.24 -0.12 1.92
C ILE A 137 2.82 1.27 1.65
N VAL A 138 1.96 2.18 1.22
CA VAL A 138 2.31 3.59 1.01
C VAL A 138 1.79 4.39 2.20
N VAL A 139 2.70 4.97 2.98
CA VAL A 139 2.39 5.78 4.17
C VAL A 139 2.50 7.25 3.79
N ARG A 140 1.40 8.01 4.00
CA ARG A 140 1.36 9.45 3.70
C ARG A 140 1.46 10.32 4.94
N GLN A 141 0.66 10.01 5.93
CA GLN A 141 0.68 10.60 7.26
C GLN A 141 0.59 9.48 8.27
N ALA A 142 1.44 9.50 9.27
CA ALA A 142 1.25 8.64 10.41
C ALA A 142 0.13 9.27 11.26
N SER A 143 -1.12 8.87 11.02
CA SER A 143 -2.16 9.11 12.00
C SER A 143 -1.85 8.23 13.20
N MET A 144 -1.59 8.84 14.33
CA MET A 144 -1.49 8.11 15.62
C MET A 144 -2.86 7.68 16.14
N ALA A 145 -3.94 8.12 15.48
CA ALA A 145 -5.30 7.70 15.84
C ALA A 145 -5.49 6.24 15.39
N VAL A 146 -5.81 5.39 16.36
CA VAL A 146 -6.19 4.00 16.13
C VAL A 146 -7.71 3.95 15.95
N HIS A 147 -8.15 3.54 14.77
CA HIS A 147 -9.57 3.47 14.40
C HIS A 147 -10.14 2.06 14.60
N GLN A 148 -9.28 1.06 14.78
CA GLN A 148 -9.65 -0.35 14.86
C GLN A 148 -10.49 -0.81 13.66
N GLU A 149 -10.18 -0.29 12.47
CA GLU A 149 -10.84 -0.66 11.22
C GLU A 149 -9.83 -0.83 10.10
N VAL A 150 -9.86 -1.99 9.44
CA VAL A 150 -9.20 -2.24 8.15
C VAL A 150 -10.27 -2.22 7.06
N VAL A 151 -9.99 -1.58 5.94
CA VAL A 151 -10.92 -1.52 4.81
C VAL A 151 -10.31 -2.23 3.61
N VAL A 152 -11.07 -3.11 2.96
CA VAL A 152 -10.65 -3.74 1.70
C VAL A 152 -11.54 -3.33 0.56
N GLY A 153 -10.94 -2.80 -0.51
CA GLY A 153 -11.63 -2.51 -1.76
C GLY A 153 -11.77 -3.75 -2.62
N ILE A 154 -13.01 -4.20 -2.84
CA ILE A 154 -13.35 -5.37 -3.65
C ILE A 154 -13.74 -4.90 -5.05
N ARG A 155 -13.00 -5.36 -6.06
CA ARG A 155 -13.30 -5.07 -7.47
C ARG A 155 -14.40 -5.97 -8.01
N ASP A 156 -14.25 -7.26 -7.83
CA ASP A 156 -15.22 -8.27 -8.22
C ASP A 156 -15.73 -9.00 -6.98
N PRO A 157 -17.01 -8.86 -6.64
CA PRO A 157 -17.58 -9.50 -5.46
C PRO A 157 -17.69 -11.03 -5.55
N GLN A 158 -17.32 -11.63 -6.67
CA GLN A 158 -17.27 -13.09 -6.87
C GLN A 158 -15.84 -13.65 -6.79
N GLU A 159 -14.81 -12.79 -6.81
CA GLU A 159 -13.41 -13.20 -6.85
C GLU A 159 -12.78 -13.22 -5.44
N ILE A 160 -12.18 -14.37 -5.06
CA ILE A 160 -11.30 -14.46 -3.90
C ILE A 160 -9.94 -13.89 -4.34
N SER A 161 -9.53 -12.80 -3.72
CA SER A 161 -8.28 -12.12 -4.06
C SER A 161 -7.25 -12.21 -2.92
N GLU A 162 -5.96 -12.15 -3.28
CA GLU A 162 -4.87 -12.03 -2.31
C GLU A 162 -5.05 -10.80 -1.41
N ALA A 163 -5.64 -9.72 -1.95
CA ALA A 163 -5.95 -8.53 -1.16
C ALA A 163 -6.96 -8.82 -0.04
N LEU A 164 -7.94 -9.71 -0.28
CA LEU A 164 -8.90 -10.11 0.74
C LEU A 164 -8.20 -10.94 1.83
N THR A 165 -7.33 -11.88 1.45
CA THR A 165 -6.50 -12.65 2.39
C THR A 165 -5.68 -11.72 3.27
N PHE A 166 -4.93 -10.84 2.65
CA PHE A 166 -4.08 -9.86 3.35
C PHE A 166 -4.89 -8.97 4.29
N ALA A 167 -6.07 -8.49 3.87
CA ALA A 167 -6.92 -7.64 4.70
C ALA A 167 -7.44 -8.35 5.96
N PHE A 168 -7.78 -9.65 5.86
CA PHE A 168 -8.18 -10.43 7.02
C PHE A 168 -7.01 -10.69 7.99
N GLU A 169 -5.83 -10.99 7.46
CA GLU A 169 -4.61 -11.16 8.26
C GLU A 169 -4.27 -9.87 9.01
N GLU A 170 -4.36 -8.73 8.33
CA GLU A 170 -4.12 -7.42 8.91
C GLU A 170 -5.17 -7.04 9.97
N ALA A 171 -6.45 -7.31 9.72
CA ALA A 171 -7.52 -7.07 10.68
C ALA A 171 -7.34 -7.93 11.94
N ALA A 172 -7.01 -9.22 11.76
CA ALA A 172 -6.76 -10.14 12.88
C ALA A 172 -5.53 -9.69 13.71
N ALA A 173 -4.42 -9.33 13.06
CA ALA A 173 -3.20 -8.88 13.72
C ALA A 173 -3.37 -7.54 14.48
N ARG A 174 -4.30 -6.70 14.04
CA ARG A 174 -4.66 -5.42 14.68
C ARG A 174 -5.76 -5.54 15.72
N HIS A 175 -6.42 -6.69 15.84
CA HIS A 175 -7.67 -6.84 16.60
C HIS A 175 -8.73 -5.80 16.15
N ALA A 176 -8.83 -5.58 14.85
CA ALA A 176 -9.67 -4.58 14.22
C ALA A 176 -10.86 -5.22 13.48
N ASP A 177 -11.90 -4.41 13.25
CA ASP A 177 -12.99 -4.76 12.35
C ASP A 177 -12.51 -4.73 10.89
N LEU A 178 -13.12 -5.53 10.02
CA LEU A 178 -12.90 -5.49 8.58
C LEU A 178 -14.14 -4.94 7.87
N MET A 179 -13.95 -3.88 7.09
CA MET A 179 -14.95 -3.34 6.19
C MET A 179 -14.64 -3.72 4.74
N ALA A 180 -15.45 -4.59 4.15
CA ALA A 180 -15.34 -4.96 2.74
C ALA A 180 -16.20 -4.00 1.89
N VAL A 181 -15.56 -3.23 1.02
CA VAL A 181 -16.21 -2.19 0.20
C VAL A 181 -16.18 -2.59 -1.26
N HIS A 182 -17.34 -2.79 -1.86
CA HIS A 182 -17.51 -2.91 -3.31
C HIS A 182 -18.11 -1.62 -3.86
N ALA A 183 -17.28 -0.83 -4.56
CA ALA A 183 -17.73 0.38 -5.21
C ALA A 183 -17.96 0.12 -6.70
N TRP A 184 -19.18 0.30 -7.16
CA TRP A 184 -19.55 0.13 -8.56
C TRP A 184 -19.96 1.43 -9.23
N HIS A 185 -19.52 1.60 -10.47
CA HIS A 185 -19.78 2.79 -11.23
C HIS A 185 -20.49 2.43 -12.54
N TRP A 186 -21.61 3.05 -12.77
CA TRP A 186 -22.31 2.95 -14.04
C TRP A 186 -21.85 4.07 -14.97
N PHE A 187 -21.29 3.69 -16.13
CA PHE A 187 -21.09 4.63 -17.23
C PHE A 187 -22.32 4.58 -18.14
N PRO A 188 -23.13 5.65 -18.22
CA PRO A 188 -24.21 5.68 -19.18
C PRO A 188 -23.63 5.63 -20.59
N SER A 189 -24.08 4.69 -21.39
CA SER A 189 -24.24 4.77 -22.84
C SER A 189 -23.06 4.69 -23.80
N VAL A 190 -21.78 4.85 -23.44
CA VAL A 190 -20.71 4.85 -24.47
C VAL A 190 -20.32 3.43 -24.93
N LEU A 191 -20.70 2.40 -24.20
CA LEU A 191 -20.36 0.99 -24.48
C LEU A 191 -21.59 0.07 -24.61
N ARG A 192 -22.81 0.60 -24.59
CA ARG A 192 -23.99 -0.24 -24.90
C ARG A 192 -24.07 -0.46 -26.40
N SER A 193 -24.09 -1.74 -26.79
CA SER A 193 -24.48 -2.10 -28.15
C SER A 193 -25.87 -1.47 -28.46
N PRO A 194 -26.11 -1.02 -29.70
CA PRO A 194 -27.43 -0.52 -30.09
C PRO A 194 -28.60 -1.48 -29.77
N VAL A 195 -28.31 -2.78 -29.67
CA VAL A 195 -29.30 -3.82 -29.33
C VAL A 195 -29.70 -3.82 -27.84
N ASP A 196 -28.88 -3.27 -26.94
CA ASP A 196 -29.12 -3.25 -25.48
C ASP A 196 -29.71 -1.95 -24.97
N GLN A 197 -30.02 -0.99 -25.85
CA GLN A 197 -30.48 0.33 -25.43
C GLN A 197 -31.89 0.30 -24.81
N ASP A 198 -32.72 -0.68 -25.18
CA ASP A 198 -34.09 -0.82 -24.72
C ASP A 198 -34.28 -1.71 -23.47
N ALA A 199 -33.21 -2.35 -23.00
CA ALA A 199 -33.29 -3.15 -21.78
C ALA A 199 -33.42 -2.23 -20.55
N PRO A 200 -34.44 -2.40 -19.69
CA PRO A 200 -34.60 -1.57 -18.49
C PRO A 200 -33.43 -1.78 -17.56
N PHE A 201 -32.81 -0.67 -17.18
CA PHE A 201 -31.72 -0.68 -16.20
C PHE A 201 -32.26 -0.72 -14.78
N HIS A 202 -31.99 -1.81 -14.07
CA HIS A 202 -32.43 -2.03 -12.69
C HIS A 202 -31.23 -1.94 -11.71
N PRO A 203 -30.82 -0.74 -11.27
CA PRO A 203 -29.68 -0.56 -10.37
C PRO A 203 -29.82 -1.30 -9.05
N GLU A 204 -31.07 -1.47 -8.57
CA GLU A 204 -31.36 -2.19 -7.33
C GLU A 204 -31.05 -3.69 -7.46
N GLN A 205 -31.32 -4.29 -8.61
CA GLN A 205 -31.02 -5.70 -8.87
C GLN A 205 -29.49 -5.93 -8.93
N ILE A 206 -28.74 -5.04 -9.57
CA ILE A 206 -27.28 -5.10 -9.63
C ILE A 206 -26.69 -4.98 -8.23
N CYS A 207 -27.18 -4.02 -7.44
CA CYS A 207 -26.75 -3.84 -6.06
C CYS A 207 -27.08 -5.08 -5.22
N GLY A 208 -28.30 -5.62 -5.32
CA GLY A 208 -28.73 -6.83 -4.60
C GLY A 208 -27.88 -8.05 -4.95
N GLN A 209 -27.56 -8.27 -6.23
CA GLN A 209 -26.68 -9.34 -6.66
C GLN A 209 -25.26 -9.18 -6.11
N ALA A 210 -24.70 -7.97 -6.17
CA ALA A 210 -23.37 -7.68 -5.64
C ALA A 210 -23.30 -7.90 -4.12
N VAL A 211 -24.32 -7.47 -3.36
CA VAL A 211 -24.44 -7.72 -1.92
C VAL A 211 -24.46 -9.23 -1.63
N HIS A 212 -25.26 -9.99 -2.36
CA HIS A 212 -25.38 -11.43 -2.17
C HIS A 212 -24.06 -12.15 -2.48
N SER A 213 -23.43 -11.85 -3.61
CA SER A 213 -22.16 -12.44 -4.02
C SER A 213 -21.03 -12.12 -3.02
N LEU A 214 -20.95 -10.86 -2.59
CA LEU A 214 -19.95 -10.46 -1.60
C LEU A 214 -20.17 -11.17 -0.25
N SER A 215 -21.43 -11.28 0.19
CA SER A 215 -21.76 -12.02 1.42
C SER A 215 -21.32 -13.48 1.35
N ALA A 216 -21.56 -14.15 0.22
CA ALA A 216 -21.18 -15.54 0.01
C ALA A 216 -19.66 -15.76 0.06
N VAL A 217 -18.89 -14.86 -0.56
CA VAL A 217 -17.42 -14.90 -0.50
C VAL A 217 -16.93 -14.66 0.93
N LEU A 218 -17.47 -13.66 1.64
CA LEU A 218 -17.04 -13.31 2.99
C LEU A 218 -17.35 -14.39 4.02
N GLU A 219 -18.34 -15.25 3.77
CA GLU A 219 -18.74 -16.30 4.73
C GLU A 219 -17.59 -17.29 5.01
N GLN A 220 -16.84 -17.70 3.98
CA GLN A 220 -15.68 -18.58 4.14
C GLN A 220 -14.59 -17.94 5.03
N TRP A 221 -14.43 -16.65 4.93
CA TRP A 221 -13.45 -15.90 5.70
C TRP A 221 -13.88 -15.67 7.14
N ARG A 222 -15.18 -15.46 7.39
CA ARG A 222 -15.74 -15.38 8.76
C ARG A 222 -15.48 -16.67 9.54
N GLN A 223 -15.57 -17.82 8.88
CA GLN A 223 -15.26 -19.11 9.50
C GLN A 223 -13.76 -19.27 9.80
N LYS A 224 -12.89 -18.82 8.89
CA LYS A 224 -11.43 -18.88 9.05
C LYS A 224 -10.89 -17.88 10.09
N TYR A 225 -11.51 -16.70 10.20
CA TYR A 225 -11.11 -15.62 11.11
C TYR A 225 -12.26 -15.22 12.04
N PRO A 226 -12.68 -16.08 12.98
CA PRO A 226 -13.86 -15.83 13.82
C PRO A 226 -13.70 -14.64 14.78
N SER A 227 -12.48 -14.21 15.05
CA SER A 227 -12.18 -13.02 15.87
C SER A 227 -12.35 -11.70 15.11
N VAL A 228 -12.45 -11.73 13.78
CA VAL A 228 -12.58 -10.53 12.96
C VAL A 228 -14.05 -10.26 12.68
N ARG A 229 -14.55 -9.13 13.17
CA ARG A 229 -15.90 -8.66 12.85
C ARG A 229 -15.92 -8.07 11.44
N VAL A 230 -16.67 -8.71 10.53
CA VAL A 230 -16.73 -8.32 9.12
C VAL A 230 -18.03 -7.60 8.81
N ARG A 231 -17.89 -6.38 8.28
CA ARG A 231 -18.97 -5.59 7.69
C ARG A 231 -18.76 -5.47 6.18
N GLN A 232 -19.82 -5.23 5.43
CA GLN A 232 -19.73 -5.03 3.99
C GLN A 232 -20.54 -3.81 3.57
N ASP A 233 -20.07 -3.16 2.52
CA ASP A 233 -20.75 -2.01 1.93
C ASP A 233 -20.67 -2.07 0.40
N VAL A 234 -21.81 -1.95 -0.27
CA VAL A 234 -21.93 -1.94 -1.73
C VAL A 234 -22.45 -0.57 -2.16
N ILE A 235 -21.55 0.27 -2.65
CA ILE A 235 -21.81 1.68 -2.86
C ILE A 235 -21.73 2.03 -4.35
N ARG A 236 -22.72 2.78 -4.84
CA ARG A 236 -22.65 3.37 -6.17
C ARG A 236 -21.76 4.62 -6.15
N GLY A 237 -20.69 4.63 -6.94
CA GLY A 237 -19.82 5.80 -7.10
C GLY A 237 -18.40 5.43 -7.55
N HIS A 238 -17.55 6.44 -7.68
CA HIS A 238 -16.18 6.25 -8.12
C HIS A 238 -15.33 5.56 -7.04
N PRO A 239 -14.76 4.36 -7.29
CA PRO A 239 -14.10 3.55 -6.27
C PRO A 239 -12.99 4.29 -5.51
N ALA A 240 -12.10 4.99 -6.21
CA ALA A 240 -11.00 5.70 -5.56
C ALA A 240 -11.49 6.78 -4.59
N ARG A 241 -12.56 7.52 -4.94
CA ARG A 241 -13.14 8.55 -4.07
C ARG A 241 -13.79 7.93 -2.82
N ILE A 242 -14.52 6.84 -3.01
CA ILE A 242 -15.17 6.13 -1.90
C ILE A 242 -14.11 5.61 -0.92
N LEU A 243 -13.09 4.89 -1.41
CA LEU A 243 -12.01 4.34 -0.58
C LEU A 243 -11.18 5.45 0.07
N ALA A 244 -10.93 6.57 -0.62
CA ALA A 244 -10.25 7.73 -0.03
C ALA A 244 -11.05 8.34 1.14
N ASN A 245 -12.39 8.33 1.09
CA ASN A 245 -13.22 8.77 2.22
C ASN A 245 -13.10 7.80 3.42
N TYR A 246 -13.01 6.48 3.16
CA TYR A 246 -12.77 5.50 4.23
C TYR A 246 -11.39 5.67 4.87
N SER A 247 -10.38 6.09 4.12
CA SER A 247 -9.01 6.23 4.64
C SER A 247 -8.85 7.28 5.76
N VAL A 248 -9.85 8.12 5.96
CA VAL A 248 -9.86 9.12 7.05
C VAL A 248 -10.11 8.48 8.42
N ARG A 249 -10.81 7.34 8.43
CA ARG A 249 -11.32 6.67 9.63
C ARG A 249 -10.96 5.18 9.69
N SER A 250 -9.91 4.78 8.99
CA SER A 250 -9.40 3.41 9.02
C SER A 250 -7.89 3.41 9.24
N ASP A 251 -7.38 2.32 9.82
CA ASP A 251 -5.96 2.14 10.08
C ASP A 251 -5.20 1.72 8.82
N LEU A 252 -5.90 1.06 7.89
CA LEU A 252 -5.32 0.59 6.63
C LEU A 252 -6.40 0.42 5.57
N ILE A 253 -6.13 0.92 4.36
CA ILE A 253 -6.91 0.56 3.16
C ILE A 253 -6.14 -0.50 2.38
N VAL A 254 -6.80 -1.58 2.00
CA VAL A 254 -6.22 -2.67 1.21
C VAL A 254 -6.88 -2.72 -0.15
N ILE A 255 -6.09 -2.78 -1.20
CA ILE A 255 -6.55 -2.98 -2.59
C ILE A 255 -5.65 -3.98 -3.31
N GLY A 256 -6.23 -4.75 -4.22
CA GLY A 256 -5.46 -5.61 -5.12
C GLY A 256 -4.81 -4.82 -6.24
N ARG A 257 -3.62 -5.25 -6.67
CA ARG A 257 -2.93 -4.67 -7.83
C ARG A 257 -3.66 -5.06 -9.12
N HIS A 258 -3.75 -4.10 -10.06
CA HIS A 258 -4.30 -4.37 -11.40
C HIS A 258 -3.42 -5.35 -12.18
N ALA A 259 -4.03 -6.15 -13.08
CA ALA A 259 -3.31 -7.16 -13.85
C ALA A 259 -2.38 -6.56 -14.91
N ASP A 260 -2.72 -5.40 -15.46
CA ASP A 260 -1.91 -4.74 -16.49
C ASP A 260 -0.63 -4.14 -15.91
N PRO A 261 0.47 -4.12 -16.70
CA PRO A 261 1.72 -3.52 -16.24
C PRO A 261 1.54 -2.01 -16.01
N GLY A 262 1.55 -1.60 -14.76
CA GLY A 262 1.41 -0.21 -14.32
C GLY A 262 0.50 -0.06 -13.10
N ILE A 263 0.36 1.17 -12.65
CA ILE A 263 -0.64 1.51 -11.63
C ILE A 263 -1.96 1.79 -12.35
N GLY A 264 -3.01 1.03 -12.05
CA GLY A 264 -4.35 1.30 -12.54
C GLY A 264 -4.85 2.69 -12.11
N SER A 265 -5.73 3.30 -12.90
CA SER A 265 -6.24 4.67 -12.63
C SER A 265 -6.86 4.82 -11.23
N ILE A 266 -7.59 3.80 -10.77
CA ILE A 266 -8.20 3.78 -9.42
C ILE A 266 -7.13 3.72 -8.34
N GLN A 267 -6.12 2.85 -8.49
CA GLN A 267 -5.00 2.73 -7.55
C GLN A 267 -4.22 4.04 -7.46
N HIS A 268 -3.92 4.65 -8.62
CA HIS A 268 -3.21 5.92 -8.67
C HIS A 268 -3.99 7.02 -7.96
N ALA A 269 -5.26 7.19 -8.30
CA ALA A 269 -6.12 8.18 -7.67
C ALA A 269 -6.29 7.95 -6.15
N LEU A 270 -6.40 6.68 -5.71
CA LEU A 270 -6.46 6.36 -4.29
C LEU A 270 -5.15 6.72 -3.58
N LEU A 271 -4.00 6.30 -4.14
CA LEU A 271 -2.69 6.63 -3.58
C LEU A 271 -2.41 8.13 -3.53
N ASP A 272 -2.98 8.91 -4.45
CA ASP A 272 -2.87 10.37 -4.44
C ASP A 272 -3.75 11.04 -3.37
N HIS A 273 -4.91 10.50 -3.07
CA HIS A 273 -5.94 11.18 -2.28
C HIS A 273 -6.23 10.54 -0.91
N ALA A 274 -5.78 9.31 -0.66
CA ALA A 274 -5.93 8.68 0.65
C ALA A 274 -5.19 9.49 1.74
N ARG A 275 -5.79 9.56 2.92
CA ARG A 275 -5.21 10.24 4.08
C ARG A 275 -4.52 9.29 5.07
N GLY A 276 -4.89 8.02 5.05
CA GLY A 276 -4.25 6.95 5.81
C GLY A 276 -3.36 6.05 4.94
N PRO A 277 -2.71 5.04 5.54
CA PRO A 277 -1.90 4.06 4.83
C PRO A 277 -2.72 3.24 3.81
N VAL A 278 -2.12 2.97 2.65
CA VAL A 278 -2.74 2.15 1.60
C VAL A 278 -1.81 0.98 1.25
N ALA A 279 -2.33 -0.24 1.37
CA ALA A 279 -1.69 -1.46 0.91
C ALA A 279 -2.14 -1.80 -0.52
N VAL A 280 -1.17 -2.00 -1.41
CA VAL A 280 -1.36 -2.52 -2.76
C VAL A 280 -0.81 -3.94 -2.80
N VAL A 281 -1.69 -4.92 -2.88
CA VAL A 281 -1.37 -6.34 -2.79
C VAL A 281 -1.20 -6.92 -4.20
N PRO A 282 -0.07 -7.57 -4.53
CA PRO A 282 0.09 -8.27 -5.80
C PRO A 282 -0.90 -9.46 -5.90
N ARG A 283 -1.09 -9.93 -7.13
CA ARG A 283 -1.84 -11.16 -7.40
C ARG A 283 -0.97 -12.37 -7.20
#